data_39ce1536881fcb2e77fa8704f13157e5
#
_entry.id   39ce1536881fcb2e77fa8704f13157e5
#
_cell.length_a   1.000
_cell.length_b   1.000
_cell.length_c   1.000
_cell.angle_alpha   90.00
_cell.angle_beta   90.00
_cell.angle_gamma   90.00
#
_symmetry.space_group_name_H-M   'P 1'
#
loop_
_entity.id
_entity.type
_entity.pdbx_description
1 polymer ?
#
loop_
_entity_poly.entity_id
_entity_poly.type
_entity_poly.pdbx_seq_one_letter_code
_entity_poly.pdbx_strand_id
1 'polypeptide(L)'
;MQIRLASRSDLAFIEGAYEHARAFMRENGNATQWPDCYPGRIDAEADIASEHCFLITDEDGPLAVFTFTPGPDETYTEINGAWHSEAEYHVVHRVAAVRGRAVARAIFRFAAEHADYLRCDTHEANAPMRRALESFGFQECGTITVANGTERLAYDWIKRH
;
A
#
# COMPACT_ATOMS: atom_id res chain seq x y z
N MET A 1 3.17 -14.47 -12.22
CA MET A 1 3.68 -13.52 -11.21
C MET A 1 3.92 -14.25 -9.90
N GLN A 2 5.02 -13.96 -9.24
CA GLN A 2 5.36 -14.52 -7.93
C GLN A 2 5.50 -13.38 -6.93
N ILE A 3 5.16 -13.66 -5.67
CA ILE A 3 5.33 -12.70 -4.58
C ILE A 3 6.32 -13.31 -3.58
N ARG A 4 7.36 -12.54 -3.24
CA ARG A 4 8.38 -12.98 -2.28
C ARG A 4 8.78 -11.84 -1.36
N LEU A 5 9.37 -12.20 -0.22
CA LEU A 5 9.99 -11.20 0.66
C LEU A 5 11.14 -10.50 -0.09
N ALA A 6 11.24 -9.20 0.13
CA ALA A 6 12.36 -8.40 -0.36
C ALA A 6 13.59 -8.63 0.51
N SER A 7 14.76 -8.48 -0.07
CA SER A 7 16.04 -8.53 0.63
C SER A 7 16.82 -7.24 0.37
N ARG A 8 17.94 -7.06 1.07
CA ARG A 8 18.78 -5.87 0.89
C ARG A 8 19.29 -5.72 -0.56
N SER A 9 19.44 -6.83 -1.29
CA SER A 9 19.84 -6.77 -2.70
C SER A 9 18.77 -6.17 -3.61
N ASP A 10 17.55 -6.02 -3.13
CA ASP A 10 16.45 -5.41 -3.87
C ASP A 10 16.32 -3.89 -3.67
N LEU A 11 17.14 -3.30 -2.79
CA LEU A 11 17.02 -1.88 -2.43
C LEU A 11 17.06 -0.94 -3.62
N ALA A 12 17.95 -1.19 -4.59
CA ALA A 12 18.06 -0.34 -5.79
C ALA A 12 16.75 -0.34 -6.58
N PHE A 13 16.14 -1.51 -6.76
CA PHE A 13 14.85 -1.62 -7.43
C PHE A 13 13.76 -0.88 -6.64
N ILE A 14 13.72 -1.08 -5.32
CA ILE A 14 12.69 -0.50 -4.46
C ILE A 14 12.76 1.03 -4.48
N GLU A 15 13.96 1.60 -4.35
CA GLU A 15 14.14 3.05 -4.42
C GLU A 15 13.68 3.60 -5.77
N GLY A 16 14.03 2.92 -6.85
CA GLY A 16 13.59 3.30 -8.20
C GLY A 16 12.08 3.22 -8.38
N ALA A 17 11.46 2.19 -7.80
CA ALA A 17 10.01 2.02 -7.85
C ALA A 17 9.30 3.15 -7.08
N TYR A 18 9.81 3.54 -5.93
CA TYR A 18 9.26 4.65 -5.16
C TYR A 18 9.36 5.97 -5.93
N GLU A 19 10.50 6.25 -6.56
CA GLU A 19 10.68 7.44 -7.39
C GLU A 19 9.72 7.46 -8.57
N HIS A 20 9.57 6.34 -9.25
CA HIS A 20 8.65 6.17 -10.37
C HIS A 20 7.21 6.47 -9.93
N ALA A 21 6.80 5.92 -8.79
CA ALA A 21 5.46 6.12 -8.25
C ALA A 21 5.23 7.59 -7.85
N ARG A 22 6.21 8.24 -7.21
CA ARG A 22 6.10 9.66 -6.87
C ARG A 22 5.95 10.54 -8.11
N ALA A 23 6.73 10.26 -9.16
CA ALA A 23 6.63 11.00 -10.43
C ALA A 23 5.25 10.82 -11.06
N PHE A 24 4.73 9.58 -11.09
CA PHE A 24 3.40 9.30 -11.59
C PHE A 24 2.32 10.04 -10.80
N MET A 25 2.42 10.04 -9.48
CA MET A 25 1.47 10.78 -8.63
C MET A 25 1.48 12.28 -8.94
N ARG A 26 2.66 12.89 -9.07
CA ARG A 26 2.78 14.33 -9.41
C ARG A 26 2.16 14.64 -10.76
N GLU A 27 2.42 13.82 -11.76
CA GLU A 27 1.88 13.99 -13.12
C GLU A 27 0.36 13.86 -13.18
N ASN A 28 -0.24 13.14 -12.23
CA ASN A 28 -1.67 12.87 -12.19
C ASN A 28 -2.42 13.65 -11.11
N GLY A 29 -1.85 14.78 -10.66
CA GLY A 29 -2.51 15.67 -9.71
C GLY A 29 -2.52 15.20 -8.28
N ASN A 30 -1.66 14.24 -7.92
CA ASN A 30 -1.59 13.65 -6.59
C ASN A 30 -0.20 13.87 -5.97
N ALA A 31 0.24 15.14 -5.94
CA ALA A 31 1.59 15.50 -5.50
C ALA A 31 1.80 15.39 -3.99
N THR A 32 0.72 15.33 -3.20
CA THR A 32 0.81 15.38 -1.74
C THR A 32 0.73 14.02 -1.05
N GLN A 33 0.34 12.97 -1.75
CA GLN A 33 0.26 11.64 -1.13
C GLN A 33 1.65 11.18 -0.68
N TRP A 34 2.65 11.26 -1.56
CA TRP A 34 4.03 10.96 -1.25
C TRP A 34 4.88 12.19 -1.51
N PRO A 35 5.29 12.92 -0.46
CA PRO A 35 6.19 14.06 -0.61
C PRO A 35 7.58 13.59 -1.06
N ASP A 36 8.42 14.55 -1.47
CA ASP A 36 9.80 14.25 -1.88
C ASP A 36 10.52 13.43 -0.80
N CYS A 37 11.30 12.45 -1.24
CA CYS A 37 12.09 11.55 -0.39
C CYS A 37 11.29 10.54 0.42
N TYR A 38 9.97 10.53 0.37
CA TYR A 38 9.16 9.53 1.06
C TYR A 38 8.28 8.77 0.08
N PRO A 39 8.18 7.43 0.19
CA PRO A 39 9.08 6.59 0.99
C PRO A 39 10.46 6.54 0.35
N GLY A 40 11.49 6.29 1.17
CA GLY A 40 12.86 6.23 0.73
C GLY A 40 13.57 4.99 1.23
N ARG A 41 14.91 5.02 1.12
CA ARG A 41 15.75 3.89 1.51
C ARG A 41 15.58 3.49 2.97
N ILE A 42 15.46 4.46 3.88
CA ILE A 42 15.30 4.18 5.31
C ILE A 42 14.01 3.39 5.55
N ASP A 43 12.92 3.77 4.89
CA ASP A 43 11.64 3.08 5.00
C ASP A 43 11.75 1.65 4.45
N ALA A 44 12.39 1.50 3.29
CA ALA A 44 12.59 0.19 2.67
C ALA A 44 13.45 -0.72 3.56
N GLU A 45 14.54 -0.21 4.12
CA GLU A 45 15.41 -0.99 5.00
C GLU A 45 14.68 -1.46 6.26
N ALA A 46 13.87 -0.60 6.86
CA ALA A 46 13.06 -0.96 8.02
C ALA A 46 12.03 -2.03 7.68
N ASP A 47 11.33 -1.89 6.55
CA ASP A 47 10.33 -2.86 6.11
C ASP A 47 10.98 -4.22 5.78
N ILE A 48 12.17 -4.21 5.17
CA ILE A 48 12.92 -5.45 4.88
C ILE A 48 13.35 -6.13 6.19
N ALA A 49 13.90 -5.36 7.12
CA ALA A 49 14.35 -5.90 8.41
C ALA A 49 13.21 -6.52 9.21
N SER A 50 12.00 -5.97 9.10
CA SER A 50 10.81 -6.46 9.78
C SER A 50 10.12 -7.61 9.03
N GLU A 51 10.61 -7.96 7.84
CA GLU A 51 9.99 -8.96 6.96
C GLU A 51 8.57 -8.57 6.51
N HIS A 52 8.34 -7.28 6.31
CA HIS A 52 7.05 -6.74 5.85
C HIS A 52 7.10 -6.21 4.42
N CYS A 53 8.27 -6.21 3.79
CA CYS A 53 8.45 -5.74 2.42
C CYS A 53 8.42 -6.91 1.45
N PHE A 54 7.57 -6.80 0.43
CA PHE A 54 7.38 -7.87 -0.57
C PHE A 54 7.58 -7.31 -1.97
N LEU A 55 8.07 -8.16 -2.86
CA LEU A 55 8.16 -7.86 -4.28
C LEU A 55 7.24 -8.78 -5.07
N ILE A 56 6.69 -8.23 -6.15
CA ILE A 56 6.06 -9.02 -7.20
C ILE A 56 7.05 -9.13 -8.34
N THR A 57 7.29 -10.34 -8.81
CA THR A 57 8.23 -10.62 -9.90
C THR A 57 7.56 -11.43 -10.99
N ASP A 58 8.05 -11.31 -12.21
CA ASP A 58 7.73 -12.18 -13.34
C ASP A 58 9.01 -12.67 -14.00
N GLU A 59 8.91 -13.23 -15.22
CA GLU A 59 10.05 -13.76 -15.98
C GLU A 59 11.13 -12.70 -16.25
N ASP A 60 10.73 -11.44 -16.35
CA ASP A 60 11.62 -10.31 -16.65
C ASP A 60 12.15 -9.61 -15.40
N GLY A 61 11.77 -10.08 -14.22
CA GLY A 61 12.26 -9.55 -12.95
C GLY A 61 11.19 -8.81 -12.13
N PRO A 62 11.62 -7.93 -11.21
CA PRO A 62 10.68 -7.24 -10.33
C PRO A 62 9.73 -6.29 -11.06
N LEU A 63 8.45 -6.34 -10.69
CA LEU A 63 7.37 -5.50 -11.22
C LEU A 63 6.96 -4.41 -10.26
N ALA A 64 6.94 -4.74 -8.97
CA ALA A 64 6.33 -3.90 -7.94
C ALA A 64 6.86 -4.24 -6.56
N VAL A 65 6.70 -3.31 -5.64
CA VAL A 65 6.97 -3.46 -4.22
C VAL A 65 5.74 -3.05 -3.43
N PHE A 66 5.52 -3.69 -2.31
CA PHE A 66 4.49 -3.27 -1.36
C PHE A 66 4.89 -3.67 0.05
N THR A 67 4.29 -2.99 1.03
CA THR A 67 4.43 -3.33 2.44
C THR A 67 3.15 -3.99 2.92
N PHE A 68 3.29 -5.10 3.60
CA PHE A 68 2.19 -5.82 4.23
C PHE A 68 2.58 -6.08 5.68
N THR A 69 1.88 -5.44 6.62
CA THR A 69 2.29 -5.42 8.02
C THR A 69 1.09 -5.58 8.94
N PRO A 70 1.25 -6.28 10.08
CA PRO A 70 0.17 -6.33 11.08
C PRO A 70 -0.02 -4.96 11.72
N GLY A 71 -1.28 -4.63 12.06
CA GLY A 71 -1.59 -3.48 12.89
C GLY A 71 -1.21 -3.72 14.35
N PRO A 72 -1.50 -2.78 15.24
CA PRO A 72 -2.21 -1.53 14.95
C PRO A 72 -1.32 -0.48 14.28
N ASP A 73 -1.95 0.40 13.50
CA ASP A 73 -1.30 1.55 12.88
C ASP A 73 -1.84 2.81 13.57
N GLU A 74 -0.96 3.66 14.08
CA GLU A 74 -1.34 4.87 14.82
C GLU A 74 -2.22 5.81 14.00
N THR A 75 -2.00 5.90 12.69
CA THR A 75 -2.77 6.77 11.81
C THR A 75 -4.23 6.31 11.68
N TYR A 76 -4.52 5.07 12.04
CA TYR A 76 -5.87 4.49 11.97
C TYR A 76 -6.62 4.51 13.29
N THR A 77 -6.00 5.05 14.34
CA THR A 77 -6.62 5.15 15.67
C THR A 77 -7.80 6.13 15.66
N GLU A 78 -7.64 7.26 14.98
CA GLU A 78 -8.68 8.27 14.85
C GLU A 78 -9.18 8.31 13.40
N ILE A 79 -10.47 8.22 13.22
CA ILE A 79 -11.09 8.26 11.90
C ILE A 79 -12.32 9.16 11.94
N ASN A 80 -12.46 10.00 10.92
CA ASN A 80 -13.70 10.73 10.69
C ASN A 80 -14.60 9.83 9.84
N GLY A 81 -15.45 9.08 10.51
CA GLY A 81 -16.23 7.99 9.96
C GLY A 81 -16.14 6.80 10.90
N ALA A 82 -16.19 5.59 10.38
CA ALA A 82 -16.10 4.39 11.18
C ALA A 82 -15.55 3.20 10.37
N TRP A 83 -14.61 2.48 10.97
CA TRP A 83 -14.19 1.18 10.46
C TRP A 83 -15.32 0.17 10.58
N HIS A 84 -15.40 -0.80 9.68
CA HIS A 84 -16.46 -1.80 9.69
C HIS A 84 -16.19 -2.96 10.66
N SER A 85 -15.03 -3.00 11.30
CA SER A 85 -14.67 -4.00 12.30
C SER A 85 -13.65 -3.44 13.29
N GLU A 86 -13.67 -3.96 14.50
CA GLU A 86 -12.66 -3.68 15.54
C GLU A 86 -11.71 -4.86 15.73
N ALA A 87 -11.76 -5.85 14.85
CA ALA A 87 -10.86 -7.00 14.89
C ALA A 87 -9.41 -6.59 14.57
N GLU A 88 -8.49 -7.49 14.89
CA GLU A 88 -7.09 -7.33 14.47
C GLU A 88 -7.02 -7.29 12.94
N TYR A 89 -6.15 -6.43 12.41
CA TYR A 89 -6.06 -6.20 10.98
C TYR A 89 -4.60 -6.17 10.52
N HIS A 90 -4.44 -6.36 9.21
CA HIS A 90 -3.18 -6.05 8.52
C HIS A 90 -3.38 -4.86 7.61
N VAL A 91 -2.27 -4.20 7.30
CA VAL A 91 -2.25 -3.01 6.46
C VAL A 91 -1.41 -3.29 5.20
N VAL A 92 -1.95 -2.88 4.05
CA VAL A 92 -1.20 -2.82 2.79
C VAL A 92 -0.89 -1.36 2.54
N HIS A 93 0.40 -1.03 2.40
CA HIS A 93 0.81 0.34 2.09
C HIS A 93 2.14 0.37 1.32
N ARG A 94 2.58 1.57 0.93
CA ARG A 94 3.78 1.78 0.13
C ARG A 94 3.79 0.91 -1.13
N VAL A 95 2.67 0.90 -1.85
CA VAL A 95 2.54 0.19 -3.12
C VAL A 95 3.19 1.00 -4.24
N ALA A 96 4.14 0.43 -4.94
CA ALA A 96 4.79 1.08 -6.08
C ALA A 96 5.02 0.05 -7.19
N ALA A 97 4.44 0.29 -8.36
CA ALA A 97 4.60 -0.56 -9.54
C ALA A 97 5.37 0.19 -10.62
N VAL A 98 6.35 -0.46 -11.24
CA VAL A 98 7.11 0.13 -12.35
C VAL A 98 6.60 -0.32 -13.70
N ARG A 99 5.95 -1.48 -13.75
CA ARG A 99 5.34 -2.04 -14.96
C ARG A 99 4.30 -3.08 -14.57
N GLY A 100 3.54 -3.53 -15.56
CA GLY A 100 2.54 -4.57 -15.37
C GLY A 100 1.16 -4.00 -15.07
N ARG A 101 0.15 -4.82 -15.35
CA ARG A 101 -1.26 -4.52 -15.07
C ARG A 101 -1.76 -5.46 -13.98
N ALA A 102 -2.81 -5.06 -13.30
CA ALA A 102 -3.46 -5.84 -12.25
C ALA A 102 -2.54 -6.16 -11.06
N VAL A 103 -1.47 -5.38 -10.87
CA VAL A 103 -0.55 -5.54 -9.74
C VAL A 103 -1.30 -5.34 -8.42
N ALA A 104 -2.13 -4.31 -8.32
CA ALA A 104 -2.90 -4.04 -7.10
C ALA A 104 -3.80 -5.23 -6.74
N ARG A 105 -4.46 -5.82 -7.73
CA ARG A 105 -5.31 -7.00 -7.49
C ARG A 105 -4.50 -8.18 -6.96
N ALA A 106 -3.30 -8.40 -7.48
CA ALA A 106 -2.42 -9.48 -7.01
C ALA A 106 -2.00 -9.23 -5.55
N ILE A 107 -1.70 -7.98 -5.20
CA ILE A 107 -1.34 -7.58 -3.83
C ILE A 107 -2.52 -7.83 -2.87
N PHE A 108 -3.72 -7.39 -3.23
CA PHE A 108 -4.89 -7.56 -2.37
C PHE A 108 -5.28 -9.03 -2.21
N ARG A 109 -5.11 -9.82 -3.26
CA ARG A 109 -5.35 -11.27 -3.18
C ARG A 109 -4.37 -11.92 -2.20
N PHE A 110 -3.09 -11.60 -2.32
CA PHE A 110 -2.07 -12.06 -1.37
C PHE A 110 -2.43 -11.67 0.06
N ALA A 111 -2.77 -10.41 0.28
CA ALA A 111 -3.14 -9.93 1.62
C ALA A 111 -4.36 -10.66 2.18
N ALA A 112 -5.37 -10.89 1.33
CA ALA A 112 -6.60 -11.60 1.72
C ALA A 112 -6.38 -13.09 2.02
N GLU A 113 -5.32 -13.69 1.48
CA GLU A 113 -4.92 -15.05 1.81
C GLU A 113 -4.22 -15.15 3.17
N HIS A 114 -3.65 -14.03 3.65
CA HIS A 114 -2.84 -13.99 4.86
C HIS A 114 -3.50 -13.27 6.05
N ALA A 115 -4.63 -12.61 5.83
CA ALA A 115 -5.35 -11.90 6.89
C ALA A 115 -6.85 -11.88 6.60
N ASP A 116 -7.64 -11.91 7.66
CA ASP A 116 -9.10 -11.92 7.55
C ASP A 116 -9.69 -10.50 7.54
N TYR A 117 -8.91 -9.52 7.99
CA TYR A 117 -9.32 -8.12 8.01
C TYR A 117 -8.16 -7.23 7.57
N LEU A 118 -8.44 -6.39 6.59
CA LEU A 118 -7.44 -5.50 5.99
C LEU A 118 -7.90 -4.06 6.09
N ARG A 119 -6.96 -3.16 6.37
CA ARG A 119 -7.15 -1.72 6.28
C ARG A 119 -6.14 -1.12 5.31
N CYS A 120 -6.56 -0.07 4.63
CA CYS A 120 -5.73 0.62 3.64
C CYS A 120 -6.18 2.07 3.54
N ASP A 121 -5.31 2.95 3.07
CA ASP A 121 -5.67 4.33 2.80
C ASP A 121 -5.03 4.79 1.50
N THR A 122 -5.63 5.83 0.91
CA THR A 122 -5.08 6.47 -0.28
C THR A 122 -5.57 7.91 -0.37
N HIS A 123 -4.84 8.74 -1.10
CA HIS A 123 -5.26 10.12 -1.36
C HIS A 123 -6.49 10.12 -2.28
N GLU A 124 -7.41 11.08 -2.07
CA GLU A 124 -8.63 11.19 -2.88
C GLU A 124 -8.33 11.37 -4.37
N ALA A 125 -7.20 11.99 -4.72
CA ALA A 125 -6.77 12.20 -6.09
C ALA A 125 -6.17 10.94 -6.75
N ASN A 126 -5.92 9.89 -5.97
CA ASN A 126 -5.35 8.65 -6.52
C ASN A 126 -6.46 7.75 -7.09
N ALA A 127 -7.01 8.17 -8.23
CA ALA A 127 -8.11 7.46 -8.86
C ALA A 127 -7.79 5.99 -9.22
N PRO A 128 -6.60 5.65 -9.73
CA PRO A 128 -6.28 4.25 -10.01
C PRO A 128 -6.32 3.36 -8.77
N MET A 129 -5.78 3.82 -7.65
CA MET A 129 -5.80 3.04 -6.41
C MET A 129 -7.21 2.92 -5.85
N ARG A 130 -7.99 3.99 -5.89
CA ARG A 130 -9.39 3.96 -5.44
C ARG A 130 -10.19 2.93 -6.23
N ARG A 131 -10.04 2.92 -7.56
CA ARG A 131 -10.72 1.93 -8.41
C ARG A 131 -10.27 0.51 -8.09
N ALA A 132 -8.98 0.31 -7.84
CA ALA A 132 -8.44 -1.00 -7.52
C ALA A 132 -8.99 -1.52 -6.18
N LEU A 133 -9.04 -0.67 -5.16
CA LEU A 133 -9.59 -1.00 -3.85
C LEU A 133 -11.07 -1.38 -3.97
N GLU A 134 -11.87 -0.54 -4.60
CA GLU A 134 -13.30 -0.76 -4.77
C GLU A 134 -13.60 -2.01 -5.60
N SER A 135 -12.84 -2.23 -6.69
CA SER A 135 -13.00 -3.41 -7.53
C SER A 135 -12.71 -4.71 -6.78
N PHE A 136 -11.78 -4.69 -5.83
CA PHE A 136 -11.47 -5.87 -5.03
C PHE A 136 -12.53 -6.15 -3.97
N GLY A 137 -13.25 -5.13 -3.53
CA GLY A 137 -14.28 -5.26 -2.51
C GLY A 137 -14.01 -4.49 -1.24
N PHE A 138 -12.98 -3.63 -1.22
CA PHE A 138 -12.80 -2.70 -0.11
C PHE A 138 -13.94 -1.69 -0.07
N GLN A 139 -14.32 -1.30 1.13
CA GLN A 139 -15.35 -0.30 1.37
C GLN A 139 -14.74 0.95 2.00
N GLU A 140 -15.20 2.11 1.55
CA GLU A 140 -14.77 3.39 2.14
C GLU A 140 -15.36 3.53 3.54
N CYS A 141 -14.52 3.94 4.49
CA CYS A 141 -14.88 4.05 5.90
C CYS A 141 -14.96 5.51 6.38
N GLY A 142 -14.31 6.41 5.68
CA GLY A 142 -14.20 7.82 6.07
C GLY A 142 -12.82 8.35 5.75
N THR A 143 -12.34 9.30 6.56
CA THR A 143 -11.04 9.93 6.37
C THR A 143 -10.17 9.81 7.60
N ILE A 144 -8.85 9.69 7.36
CA ILE A 144 -7.83 9.74 8.41
C ILE A 144 -6.87 10.89 8.11
N THR A 145 -6.12 11.30 9.12
CA THR A 145 -5.06 12.30 8.99
C THR A 145 -3.72 11.61 9.14
N VAL A 146 -2.85 11.77 8.14
CA VAL A 146 -1.51 11.19 8.18
C VAL A 146 -0.49 12.18 8.78
N ALA A 147 0.76 11.71 8.98
CA ALA A 147 1.78 12.45 9.72
C ALA A 147 2.04 13.88 9.22
N ASN A 148 1.89 14.15 7.92
CA ASN A 148 2.10 15.50 7.38
C ASN A 148 0.87 16.41 7.51
N GLY A 149 -0.19 15.98 8.23
CA GLY A 149 -1.39 16.76 8.45
C GLY A 149 -2.42 16.70 7.32
N THR A 150 -2.14 15.97 6.25
CA THR A 150 -3.08 15.84 5.14
C THR A 150 -4.03 14.66 5.36
N GLU A 151 -5.19 14.73 4.70
CA GLU A 151 -6.20 13.69 4.81
C GLU A 151 -6.01 12.58 3.78
N ARG A 152 -6.44 11.37 4.15
CA ARG A 152 -6.53 10.21 3.26
C ARG A 152 -7.89 9.58 3.38
N LEU A 153 -8.36 8.98 2.29
CA LEU A 153 -9.54 8.14 2.33
C LEU A 153 -9.17 6.79 2.94
N ALA A 154 -9.95 6.35 3.90
CA ALA A 154 -9.73 5.09 4.60
C ALA A 154 -10.65 4.01 4.03
N TYR A 155 -10.10 2.82 3.83
CA TYR A 155 -10.81 1.67 3.28
C TYR A 155 -10.55 0.45 4.13
N ASP A 156 -11.52 -0.46 4.20
CA ASP A 156 -11.30 -1.77 4.80
C ASP A 156 -11.93 -2.89 3.99
N TRP A 157 -11.47 -4.11 4.27
CA TRP A 157 -11.96 -5.33 3.64
C TRP A 157 -12.04 -6.42 4.68
N ILE A 158 -13.18 -7.07 4.76
CA ILE A 158 -13.45 -8.15 5.72
C ILE A 158 -13.67 -9.43 4.93
N LYS A 159 -12.95 -10.49 5.30
CA LYS A 159 -13.12 -11.80 4.68
C LYS A 159 -14.52 -12.32 4.95
N ARG A 160 -15.18 -12.77 3.90
CA ARG A 160 -16.50 -13.43 4.00
C ARG A 160 -16.30 -14.94 4.06
N HIS A 161 -16.98 -15.55 5.01
CA HIS A 161 -16.97 -17.01 5.18
C HIS A 161 -18.19 -17.65 4.55
#